data_10a824711b669e94bba330985a91b112
#
_entry.id   10a824711b669e94bba330985a91b112
#
_cell.length_a   1.000
_cell.length_b   1.000
_cell.length_c   1.000
_cell.angle_alpha   90.00
_cell.angle_beta   90.00
_cell.angle_gamma   90.00
#
_symmetry.space_group_name_H-M   'P 1'
#
loop_
_entity.id
_entity.type
_entity.pdbx_description
1 polymer ?
#
loop_
_entity_poly.entity_id
_entity_poly.type
_entity_poly.pdbx_seq_one_letter_code
_entity_poly.pdbx_strand_id
1 'polypeptide(L)'
;MLRTTLRGSVAPIGAVTLAAGLALIGAPASADAVNFQTACQATPSVAIAGAQHKVVAASATVTAPATVTPGQTFTYRIQPGPGSYPDSESGGTTAGLSRLKFDFEIPANSTFVGATVVAGTGGNLAGVAPNVLRINTSGAVDAAGTLLRLSGNNQVIGNSPSSSGNSEGGITAPKLKKNLDGTTNSGGNSVFQLPAVDVTVVAGASGTITPRLRVAGNAASYNSDENYSTSLAKASAPLVGTVWAPTRCSPRDSQSGALNAGGGALATIAVSAPVDATTATTLTAPATATAGTPVALTAAVSPAPNGGTVQFKDGGTNIGAPVQVTGGTATLNHTFATAGARSVTAVFNGAAGFTGSSSAPQTVDVQPATVVAVPTATTVTLPATATTGSAAGLSATINPAPAGGTVQFKVDNTPIGAPVEVVGGVATLAHVFTTAGHHNITASYSGAVGFAPSQSASATLSVDAPAPSDVATVTTVTSLPNAVVGTQVDLSATVAPSTASGTVQFKDGTTPIGGPVPLVNGVAILPHTFTTEGGHSITAEYSGANGYVASTSSAFAVTVGTPPTGGTNPFGS
;
A
#
# COMPACT_ATOMS: atom_id res chain seq x y z
N MET A 1 62.16 -32.74 -2.21
CA MET A 1 61.30 -32.68 -3.41
C MET A 1 59.86 -32.74 -2.92
N LEU A 2 59.26 -31.63 -2.65
CA LEU A 2 57.85 -31.57 -2.22
C LEU A 2 57.11 -30.66 -3.19
N ARG A 3 56.18 -31.21 -3.94
CA ARG A 3 55.27 -30.46 -4.81
C ARG A 3 54.04 -30.07 -3.99
N THR A 4 53.86 -28.78 -3.75
CA THR A 4 52.66 -28.22 -3.15
C THR A 4 51.78 -27.73 -4.28
N THR A 5 50.62 -28.34 -4.45
CA THR A 5 49.57 -27.91 -5.37
C THR A 5 48.66 -26.92 -4.65
N LEU A 6 48.67 -25.66 -5.08
CA LEU A 6 47.65 -24.67 -4.71
C LEU A 6 46.35 -25.02 -5.45
N ARG A 7 45.30 -25.36 -4.69
CA ARG A 7 43.92 -25.34 -5.16
C ARG A 7 43.32 -23.97 -4.86
N GLY A 8 43.12 -23.17 -5.90
CA GLY A 8 42.33 -21.96 -5.83
C GLY A 8 40.85 -22.33 -5.70
N SER A 9 40.23 -21.91 -4.60
CA SER A 9 38.79 -21.96 -4.41
C SER A 9 38.16 -20.70 -5.05
N VAL A 10 37.42 -20.93 -6.15
CA VAL A 10 36.55 -19.92 -6.72
C VAL A 10 35.28 -19.89 -5.86
N ALA A 11 35.06 -18.81 -5.14
CA ALA A 11 33.80 -18.57 -4.43
C ALA A 11 32.70 -18.19 -5.45
N PRO A 12 31.50 -18.74 -5.34
CA PRO A 12 30.41 -18.32 -6.20
C PRO A 12 29.92 -16.92 -5.75
N ILE A 13 29.80 -16.03 -6.72
CA ILE A 13 29.15 -14.74 -6.57
C ILE A 13 27.69 -15.03 -6.22
N GLY A 14 27.32 -14.80 -4.98
CA GLY A 14 25.97 -14.92 -4.51
C GLY A 14 25.07 -13.88 -5.19
N ALA A 15 24.09 -14.37 -5.91
CA ALA A 15 22.97 -13.55 -6.36
C ALA A 15 22.27 -12.94 -5.14
N VAL A 16 22.36 -11.63 -5.00
CA VAL A 16 21.54 -10.88 -4.04
C VAL A 16 20.11 -10.88 -4.58
N THR A 17 19.35 -11.89 -4.18
CA THR A 17 17.89 -11.80 -4.27
C THR A 17 17.44 -10.73 -3.29
N LEU A 18 16.98 -9.60 -3.81
CA LEU A 18 16.21 -8.63 -3.06
C LEU A 18 14.88 -9.31 -2.66
N ALA A 19 14.90 -10.06 -1.59
CA ALA A 19 13.69 -10.41 -0.88
C ALA A 19 13.19 -9.12 -0.25
N ALA A 20 12.16 -8.52 -0.88
CA ALA A 20 11.34 -7.51 -0.21
C ALA A 20 10.78 -8.20 1.04
N GLY A 21 11.44 -8.01 2.16
CA GLY A 21 11.02 -8.50 3.45
C GLY A 21 9.67 -7.87 3.79
N LEU A 22 8.59 -8.63 3.64
CA LEU A 22 7.34 -8.37 4.32
C LEU A 22 7.64 -8.48 5.81
N ALA A 23 7.93 -7.36 6.45
CA ALA A 23 8.03 -7.31 7.90
C ALA A 23 6.63 -7.55 8.48
N LEU A 24 6.34 -8.81 8.81
CA LEU A 24 5.29 -9.16 9.75
C LEU A 24 5.74 -8.68 11.14
N ILE A 25 5.58 -7.38 11.41
CA ILE A 25 5.76 -6.81 12.74
C ILE A 25 4.38 -6.77 13.38
N GLY A 26 4.10 -7.78 14.14
CA GLY A 26 2.90 -7.97 14.96
C GLY A 26 2.56 -9.45 15.00
N ALA A 27 2.32 -10.01 16.20
CA ALA A 27 1.77 -11.34 16.31
C ALA A 27 0.49 -11.42 15.46
N PRO A 28 0.29 -12.44 14.61
CA PRO A 28 -0.94 -12.58 13.89
C PRO A 28 -2.10 -12.58 14.90
N ALA A 29 -3.13 -11.78 14.65
CA ALA A 29 -4.38 -11.94 15.36
C ALA A 29 -4.82 -13.39 15.16
N SER A 30 -5.29 -14.05 16.22
CA SER A 30 -5.87 -15.38 16.12
C SER A 30 -6.93 -15.35 15.01
N ALA A 31 -6.79 -16.22 14.03
CA ALA A 31 -7.71 -16.31 12.91
C ALA A 31 -8.95 -17.10 13.37
N ASP A 32 -9.86 -16.45 14.07
CA ASP A 32 -11.13 -17.07 14.43
C ASP A 32 -12.09 -17.01 13.22
N ALA A 33 -12.64 -18.16 12.86
CA ALA A 33 -13.64 -18.21 11.80
C ALA A 33 -14.93 -17.56 12.30
N VAL A 34 -15.43 -16.58 11.53
CA VAL A 34 -16.80 -16.09 11.74
C VAL A 34 -17.76 -17.11 11.15
N ASN A 35 -18.48 -17.79 12.01
CA ASN A 35 -19.52 -18.75 11.63
C ASN A 35 -20.86 -18.03 11.55
N PHE A 36 -21.62 -18.30 10.50
CA PHE A 36 -22.93 -17.69 10.26
C PHE A 36 -23.82 -18.61 9.44
N GLN A 37 -25.10 -18.30 9.38
CA GLN A 37 -26.01 -18.94 8.45
C GLN A 37 -26.06 -18.16 7.15
N THR A 38 -26.22 -18.85 6.04
CA THR A 38 -26.49 -18.20 4.76
C THR A 38 -27.79 -18.71 4.17
N ALA A 39 -28.69 -17.79 3.89
CA ALA A 39 -29.94 -18.09 3.21
C ALA A 39 -29.72 -18.02 1.70
N CYS A 40 -29.98 -19.10 1.02
CA CYS A 40 -29.81 -19.26 -0.42
C CYS A 40 -31.13 -19.46 -1.12
N GLN A 41 -31.25 -18.88 -2.32
CA GLN A 41 -32.31 -19.20 -3.25
C GLN A 41 -31.71 -19.80 -4.51
N ALA A 42 -32.15 -20.99 -4.86
CA ALA A 42 -31.91 -21.62 -6.15
C ALA A 42 -33.17 -21.46 -7.03
N THR A 43 -32.96 -21.01 -8.28
CA THR A 43 -34.06 -20.83 -9.23
C THR A 43 -33.89 -21.84 -10.37
N PRO A 44 -34.57 -23.01 -10.30
CA PRO A 44 -34.45 -24.02 -11.33
C PRO A 44 -34.95 -23.54 -12.69
N SER A 45 -34.30 -23.99 -13.77
CA SER A 45 -34.70 -23.70 -15.15
C SER A 45 -36.05 -24.36 -15.57
N VAL A 46 -36.64 -25.13 -14.67
CA VAL A 46 -37.92 -25.83 -14.85
C VAL A 46 -38.98 -25.17 -13.98
N ALA A 47 -39.90 -24.47 -14.61
CA ALA A 47 -40.90 -23.66 -13.92
C ALA A 47 -41.72 -24.41 -12.85
N ILE A 48 -42.02 -25.68 -13.07
CA ILE A 48 -42.79 -26.50 -12.12
C ILE A 48 -42.06 -26.75 -10.80
N ALA A 49 -40.73 -26.63 -10.78
CA ALA A 49 -39.95 -26.83 -9.56
C ALA A 49 -40.00 -25.61 -8.60
N GLY A 50 -40.41 -24.46 -9.10
CA GLY A 50 -40.42 -23.21 -8.33
C GLY A 50 -39.04 -22.82 -7.75
N ALA A 51 -38.97 -21.70 -7.06
CA ALA A 51 -37.76 -21.30 -6.35
C ALA A 51 -37.57 -22.18 -5.10
N GLN A 52 -36.36 -22.68 -4.91
CA GLN A 52 -35.95 -23.47 -3.75
C GLN A 52 -35.18 -22.62 -2.77
N HIS A 53 -35.54 -22.66 -1.50
CA HIS A 53 -34.95 -21.86 -0.44
C HIS A 53 -34.31 -22.76 0.60
N LYS A 54 -33.07 -22.42 1.00
CA LYS A 54 -32.35 -23.21 1.99
C LYS A 54 -31.46 -22.28 2.84
N VAL A 55 -31.40 -22.60 4.10
CA VAL A 55 -30.44 -21.97 5.02
C VAL A 55 -29.37 -22.99 5.36
N VAL A 56 -28.15 -22.66 5.15
CA VAL A 56 -26.99 -23.54 5.40
C VAL A 56 -25.93 -22.82 6.21
N ALA A 57 -25.16 -23.58 6.99
CA ALA A 57 -24.02 -23.05 7.71
C ALA A 57 -22.92 -22.60 6.72
N ALA A 58 -22.32 -21.48 7.00
CA ALA A 58 -21.20 -20.92 6.26
C ALA A 58 -20.18 -20.31 7.24
N SER A 59 -19.00 -20.08 6.77
CA SER A 59 -17.98 -19.38 7.54
C SER A 59 -17.01 -18.62 6.63
N ALA A 60 -16.33 -17.65 7.21
CA ALA A 60 -15.19 -16.99 6.60
C ALA A 60 -14.16 -16.68 7.68
N THR A 61 -12.88 -16.91 7.39
CA THR A 61 -11.79 -16.62 8.30
C THR A 61 -10.98 -15.47 7.73
N VAL A 62 -10.64 -14.50 8.58
CA VAL A 62 -9.70 -13.44 8.22
C VAL A 62 -8.49 -13.53 9.14
N THR A 63 -7.30 -13.71 8.54
CA THR A 63 -6.03 -13.63 9.25
C THR A 63 -5.40 -12.28 8.94
N ALA A 64 -5.18 -11.47 9.95
CA ALA A 64 -4.67 -10.11 9.80
C ALA A 64 -3.85 -9.70 11.04
N PRO A 65 -2.98 -8.70 10.96
CA PRO A 65 -2.42 -8.08 12.16
C PRO A 65 -3.55 -7.43 12.98
N ALA A 66 -3.46 -7.52 14.32
CA ALA A 66 -4.45 -6.89 15.20
C ALA A 66 -4.40 -5.36 15.14
N THR A 67 -3.19 -4.82 14.92
CA THR A 67 -2.92 -3.39 14.82
C THR A 67 -1.98 -3.10 13.67
N VAL A 68 -2.17 -1.94 13.04
CA VAL A 68 -1.28 -1.39 12.01
C VAL A 68 -1.06 0.10 12.30
N THR A 69 0.03 0.65 11.77
CA THR A 69 0.27 2.09 11.87
C THR A 69 -0.36 2.86 10.70
N PRO A 70 -0.67 4.15 10.88
CA PRO A 70 -1.13 4.99 9.77
C PRO A 70 -0.19 4.93 8.57
N GLY A 71 -0.74 4.75 7.37
CA GLY A 71 0.03 4.65 6.13
C GLY A 71 0.81 3.34 5.95
N GLN A 72 0.73 2.41 6.88
CA GLN A 72 1.40 1.10 6.75
C GLN A 72 0.78 0.27 5.64
N THR A 73 1.62 -0.27 4.76
CA THR A 73 1.21 -1.31 3.83
C THR A 73 1.22 -2.66 4.54
N PHE A 74 0.11 -3.37 4.50
CA PHE A 74 0.00 -4.70 5.09
C PHE A 74 -0.89 -5.61 4.26
N THR A 75 -0.81 -6.91 4.53
CA THR A 75 -1.63 -7.92 3.87
C THR A 75 -2.51 -8.61 4.92
N TYR A 76 -3.77 -8.78 4.59
CA TYR A 76 -4.66 -9.69 5.31
C TYR A 76 -5.10 -10.81 4.37
N ARG A 77 -5.39 -11.98 4.94
CA ARG A 77 -5.90 -13.15 4.23
C ARG A 77 -7.36 -13.36 4.54
N ILE A 78 -8.18 -13.53 3.52
CA ILE A 78 -9.57 -13.97 3.66
C ILE A 78 -9.70 -15.37 3.08
N GLN A 79 -10.23 -16.31 3.89
CA GLN A 79 -10.47 -17.70 3.51
C GLN A 79 -11.96 -17.99 3.59
N PRO A 80 -12.66 -18.24 2.48
CA PRO A 80 -14.01 -18.78 2.50
C PRO A 80 -14.01 -20.13 3.21
N GLY A 81 -15.02 -20.38 4.04
CA GLY A 81 -15.22 -21.69 4.63
C GLY A 81 -15.64 -22.74 3.61
N PRO A 82 -15.62 -24.01 3.99
CA PRO A 82 -16.06 -25.10 3.11
C PRO A 82 -17.54 -24.97 2.76
N GLY A 83 -17.85 -25.20 1.49
CA GLY A 83 -19.19 -25.39 0.97
C GLY A 83 -19.48 -26.87 0.72
N SER A 84 -20.76 -27.24 0.73
CA SER A 84 -21.17 -28.59 0.39
C SER A 84 -22.51 -28.59 -0.34
N TYR A 85 -22.74 -29.62 -1.13
CA TYR A 85 -24.01 -29.87 -1.76
C TYR A 85 -24.32 -31.36 -1.79
N PRO A 86 -25.64 -31.74 -1.72
CA PRO A 86 -26.05 -33.14 -1.63
C PRO A 86 -25.97 -33.86 -2.99
N ASP A 87 -25.96 -35.18 -2.95
CA ASP A 87 -26.02 -36.04 -4.13
C ASP A 87 -27.31 -35.83 -4.93
N SER A 88 -28.43 -35.60 -4.23
CA SER A 88 -29.73 -35.34 -4.83
C SER A 88 -30.50 -34.35 -3.98
N GLU A 89 -31.32 -33.53 -4.63
CA GLU A 89 -32.19 -32.57 -3.96
C GLU A 89 -33.46 -32.35 -4.80
N SER A 90 -34.61 -32.28 -4.14
CA SER A 90 -35.92 -32.00 -4.78
C SER A 90 -36.26 -32.93 -5.97
N GLY A 91 -35.88 -34.21 -5.87
CA GLY A 91 -36.12 -35.21 -6.91
C GLY A 91 -35.16 -35.20 -8.09
N GLY A 92 -34.17 -34.31 -8.10
CA GLY A 92 -33.10 -34.26 -9.08
C GLY A 92 -31.77 -34.79 -8.51
N THR A 93 -30.98 -35.43 -9.36
CA THR A 93 -29.62 -35.86 -9.05
C THR A 93 -28.67 -34.73 -9.41
N THR A 94 -27.97 -34.19 -8.44
CA THR A 94 -26.99 -33.11 -8.65
C THR A 94 -25.80 -33.64 -9.44
N ALA A 95 -25.40 -32.94 -10.49
CA ALA A 95 -24.21 -33.26 -11.30
C ALA A 95 -22.96 -32.48 -10.84
N GLY A 96 -23.15 -31.28 -10.33
CA GLY A 96 -22.09 -30.43 -9.84
C GLY A 96 -22.51 -28.97 -9.71
N LEU A 97 -21.62 -28.17 -9.18
CA LEU A 97 -21.72 -26.71 -9.19
C LEU A 97 -20.69 -26.13 -10.15
N SER A 98 -21.05 -25.06 -10.79
CA SER A 98 -20.15 -24.28 -11.66
C SER A 98 -20.32 -22.79 -11.39
N ARG A 99 -19.46 -21.98 -12.01
CA ARG A 99 -19.48 -20.51 -11.88
C ARG A 99 -19.48 -20.05 -10.42
N LEU A 100 -18.71 -20.75 -9.60
CA LEU A 100 -18.55 -20.40 -8.20
C LEU A 100 -17.91 -19.02 -8.08
N LYS A 101 -18.47 -18.21 -7.21
CA LYS A 101 -18.01 -16.86 -6.93
C LYS A 101 -18.05 -16.58 -5.42
N PHE A 102 -17.11 -15.76 -4.96
CA PHE A 102 -17.08 -15.22 -3.62
C PHE A 102 -16.63 -13.76 -3.69
N ASP A 103 -17.54 -12.85 -3.34
CA ASP A 103 -17.30 -11.40 -3.38
C ASP A 103 -17.14 -10.85 -1.98
N PHE A 104 -16.17 -9.97 -1.80
CA PHE A 104 -15.92 -9.27 -0.55
C PHE A 104 -15.52 -7.82 -0.82
N GLU A 105 -15.65 -6.97 0.20
CA GLU A 105 -15.40 -5.54 0.08
C GLU A 105 -13.93 -5.23 0.30
N ILE A 106 -13.38 -4.28 -0.45
CA ILE A 106 -12.14 -3.61 -0.08
C ILE A 106 -12.48 -2.79 1.16
N PRO A 107 -11.83 -3.01 2.31
CA PRO A 107 -12.20 -2.36 3.56
C PRO A 107 -12.12 -0.83 3.45
N ALA A 108 -13.13 -0.15 3.97
CA ALA A 108 -13.02 1.29 4.20
C ALA A 108 -11.82 1.62 5.08
N ASN A 109 -11.37 2.86 5.06
CA ASN A 109 -10.17 3.32 5.78
C ASN A 109 -8.89 2.59 5.34
N SER A 110 -8.88 2.09 4.09
CA SER A 110 -7.70 1.52 3.46
C SER A 110 -7.61 1.87 1.97
N THR A 111 -6.40 1.87 1.43
CA THR A 111 -6.16 2.02 0.00
C THR A 111 -5.69 0.70 -0.57
N PHE A 112 -6.40 0.19 -1.56
CA PHE A 112 -6.08 -1.10 -2.20
C PHE A 112 -4.77 -1.01 -2.99
N VAL A 113 -3.90 -2.01 -2.80
CA VAL A 113 -2.65 -2.19 -3.52
C VAL A 113 -2.74 -3.36 -4.47
N GLY A 114 -3.22 -4.51 -3.99
CA GLY A 114 -3.33 -5.71 -4.81
C GLY A 114 -4.02 -6.86 -4.07
N ALA A 115 -4.40 -7.89 -4.83
CA ALA A 115 -4.92 -9.12 -4.26
C ALA A 115 -4.45 -10.32 -5.08
N THR A 116 -4.16 -11.44 -4.40
CA THR A 116 -3.69 -12.67 -5.04
C THR A 116 -4.36 -13.90 -4.43
N VAL A 117 -4.64 -14.88 -5.27
CA VAL A 117 -5.13 -16.19 -4.81
C VAL A 117 -3.99 -16.96 -4.15
N VAL A 118 -4.26 -17.55 -3.00
CA VAL A 118 -3.27 -18.37 -2.27
C VAL A 118 -3.37 -19.81 -2.73
N ALA A 119 -2.35 -20.28 -3.41
CA ALA A 119 -2.30 -21.63 -3.93
C ALA A 119 -2.38 -22.69 -2.79
N GLY A 120 -3.04 -23.82 -3.06
CA GLY A 120 -3.13 -24.94 -2.13
C GLY A 120 -4.11 -24.76 -0.97
N THR A 121 -4.84 -23.64 -0.90
CA THR A 121 -5.85 -23.39 0.15
C THR A 121 -7.28 -23.70 -0.28
N GLY A 122 -7.50 -24.03 -1.54
CA GLY A 122 -8.76 -24.55 -2.07
C GLY A 122 -8.75 -26.07 -2.13
N GLY A 123 -9.95 -26.67 -2.22
CA GLY A 123 -10.09 -28.11 -2.30
C GLY A 123 -11.31 -28.56 -3.10
N ASN A 124 -11.19 -29.71 -3.79
CA ASN A 124 -12.25 -30.34 -4.57
C ASN A 124 -12.84 -29.41 -5.66
N LEU A 125 -12.01 -28.62 -6.28
CA LEU A 125 -12.37 -27.69 -7.35
C LEU A 125 -11.84 -28.16 -8.70
N ALA A 126 -12.49 -27.72 -9.77
CA ALA A 126 -12.09 -27.92 -11.15
C ALA A 126 -12.54 -26.72 -12.01
N GLY A 127 -12.43 -26.85 -13.32
CA GLY A 127 -12.80 -25.79 -14.27
C GLY A 127 -11.72 -24.76 -14.46
N VAL A 128 -12.10 -23.50 -14.53
CA VAL A 128 -11.15 -22.38 -14.69
C VAL A 128 -10.42 -22.14 -13.37
N ALA A 129 -9.10 -21.95 -13.44
CA ALA A 129 -8.30 -21.65 -12.27
C ALA A 129 -8.86 -20.43 -11.51
N PRO A 130 -8.94 -20.49 -10.16
CA PRO A 130 -9.39 -19.35 -9.35
C PRO A 130 -8.55 -18.10 -9.62
N ASN A 131 -9.23 -16.99 -9.78
CA ASN A 131 -8.66 -15.66 -9.99
C ASN A 131 -9.37 -14.67 -9.09
N VAL A 132 -8.68 -13.63 -8.64
CA VAL A 132 -9.26 -12.50 -7.92
C VAL A 132 -9.25 -11.27 -8.81
N LEU A 133 -10.41 -10.66 -8.96
CA LEU A 133 -10.64 -9.50 -9.80
C LEU A 133 -11.14 -8.34 -8.94
N ARG A 134 -10.69 -7.14 -9.25
CA ARG A 134 -11.28 -5.91 -8.70
C ARG A 134 -12.49 -5.54 -9.56
N ILE A 135 -13.63 -5.34 -8.92
CA ILE A 135 -14.90 -5.10 -9.60
C ILE A 135 -15.63 -3.90 -8.99
N ASN A 136 -16.50 -3.30 -9.77
CA ASN A 136 -17.44 -2.29 -9.30
C ASN A 136 -18.72 -2.93 -8.70
N THR A 137 -19.66 -2.10 -8.29
CA THR A 137 -20.91 -2.54 -7.66
C THR A 137 -21.85 -3.30 -8.61
N SER A 138 -21.70 -3.15 -9.91
CA SER A 138 -22.45 -3.97 -10.91
C SER A 138 -21.78 -5.31 -11.23
N GLY A 139 -20.59 -5.57 -10.69
CA GLY A 139 -19.81 -6.79 -10.92
C GLY A 139 -18.93 -6.76 -12.17
N ALA A 140 -18.83 -5.62 -12.85
CA ALA A 140 -17.88 -5.42 -13.95
C ALA A 140 -16.46 -5.21 -13.41
N VAL A 141 -15.47 -5.72 -14.15
CA VAL A 141 -14.05 -5.51 -13.82
C VAL A 141 -13.71 -4.03 -13.93
N ASP A 142 -13.15 -3.47 -12.87
CA ASP A 142 -12.91 -2.04 -12.73
C ASP A 142 -11.73 -1.78 -11.80
N ALA A 143 -10.71 -1.10 -12.29
CA ALA A 143 -9.53 -0.75 -11.48
C ALA A 143 -9.85 0.23 -10.33
N ALA A 144 -10.95 0.97 -10.40
CA ALA A 144 -11.44 1.83 -9.34
C ALA A 144 -12.52 1.16 -8.46
N GLY A 145 -12.89 -0.10 -8.77
CA GLY A 145 -13.91 -0.83 -8.03
C GLY A 145 -13.62 -0.94 -6.54
N THR A 146 -14.65 -1.06 -5.74
CA THR A 146 -14.56 -1.18 -4.27
C THR A 146 -14.71 -2.61 -3.76
N LEU A 147 -14.81 -3.55 -4.68
CA LEU A 147 -15.08 -4.96 -4.39
C LEU A 147 -13.99 -5.84 -5.01
N LEU A 148 -13.78 -6.99 -4.38
CA LEU A 148 -12.94 -8.06 -4.90
C LEU A 148 -13.80 -9.30 -5.13
N ARG A 149 -13.61 -9.93 -6.27
CA ARG A 149 -14.31 -11.16 -6.67
C ARG A 149 -13.33 -12.29 -6.86
N LEU A 150 -13.48 -13.32 -6.08
CA LEU A 150 -12.86 -14.61 -6.32
C LEU A 150 -13.75 -15.44 -7.25
N SER A 151 -13.30 -15.69 -8.46
CA SER A 151 -14.04 -16.46 -9.47
C SER A 151 -13.09 -17.03 -10.54
N GLY A 152 -13.62 -17.73 -11.52
CA GLY A 152 -12.89 -18.15 -12.72
C GLY A 152 -13.01 -17.09 -13.83
N ASN A 153 -12.11 -16.10 -13.89
CA ASN A 153 -12.09 -15.06 -14.93
C ASN A 153 -13.41 -14.30 -15.09
N ASN A 154 -14.06 -13.96 -13.97
CA ASN A 154 -15.38 -13.32 -13.91
C ASN A 154 -16.52 -14.15 -14.52
N GLN A 155 -16.31 -15.43 -14.71
CA GLN A 155 -17.38 -16.35 -15.12
C GLN A 155 -18.26 -16.69 -13.94
N VAL A 156 -19.32 -15.93 -13.75
CA VAL A 156 -20.33 -16.09 -12.68
C VAL A 156 -21.64 -16.59 -13.25
N ILE A 157 -22.66 -16.78 -12.40
CA ILE A 157 -23.99 -17.24 -12.86
C ILE A 157 -24.48 -16.37 -14.01
N GLY A 158 -25.07 -17.04 -15.02
CA GLY A 158 -25.78 -16.35 -16.09
C GLY A 158 -27.07 -15.73 -15.57
N ASN A 159 -27.55 -14.71 -16.23
CA ASN A 159 -28.71 -13.93 -15.82
C ASN A 159 -30.04 -14.62 -16.11
N SER A 160 -30.01 -15.77 -16.76
CA SER A 160 -31.24 -16.50 -17.12
C SER A 160 -31.26 -17.90 -16.53
N PRO A 161 -32.33 -18.31 -15.88
CA PRO A 161 -32.55 -19.71 -15.51
C PRO A 161 -32.86 -20.63 -16.72
N SER A 162 -32.98 -20.07 -17.95
CA SER A 162 -33.25 -20.87 -19.12
C SER A 162 -32.10 -21.81 -19.47
N SER A 163 -32.41 -23.04 -19.89
CA SER A 163 -31.42 -24.05 -20.24
C SER A 163 -30.56 -23.67 -21.43
N SER A 164 -31.06 -22.85 -22.35
CA SER A 164 -30.36 -22.41 -23.56
C SER A 164 -29.25 -21.38 -23.28
N GLY A 165 -29.35 -20.64 -22.15
CA GLY A 165 -28.34 -19.64 -21.76
C GLY A 165 -27.35 -20.14 -20.71
N ASN A 166 -27.58 -21.31 -20.13
CA ASN A 166 -26.74 -21.85 -19.08
C ASN A 166 -25.73 -22.85 -19.62
N SER A 167 -24.50 -22.73 -19.17
CA SER A 167 -23.39 -23.65 -19.47
C SER A 167 -22.47 -23.74 -18.28
N GLU A 168 -21.80 -24.87 -18.12
CA GLU A 168 -20.72 -24.99 -17.14
C GLU A 168 -19.62 -24.00 -17.48
N GLY A 169 -18.94 -23.51 -16.47
CA GLY A 169 -17.83 -22.57 -16.64
C GLY A 169 -17.30 -22.03 -15.32
N GLY A 170 -16.33 -21.17 -15.38
CA GLY A 170 -15.70 -20.62 -14.20
C GLY A 170 -15.08 -21.68 -13.29
N ILE A 171 -15.01 -21.40 -12.01
CA ILE A 171 -14.65 -22.40 -11.00
C ILE A 171 -15.80 -23.39 -10.86
N THR A 172 -15.50 -24.67 -10.85
CA THR A 172 -16.50 -25.74 -10.65
C THR A 172 -16.18 -26.56 -9.41
N ALA A 173 -17.22 -27.08 -8.77
CA ALA A 173 -17.13 -28.13 -7.76
C ALA A 173 -17.76 -29.40 -8.34
N PRO A 174 -16.93 -30.35 -8.78
CA PRO A 174 -17.46 -31.63 -9.36
C PRO A 174 -18.06 -32.50 -8.28
N LYS A 175 -18.97 -33.37 -8.69
CA LYS A 175 -19.60 -34.34 -7.80
C LYS A 175 -18.61 -35.43 -7.41
N LEU A 176 -18.03 -35.31 -6.24
CA LEU A 176 -17.03 -36.25 -5.74
C LEU A 176 -17.55 -37.14 -4.61
N LYS A 177 -18.57 -36.71 -3.86
CA LYS A 177 -19.08 -37.35 -2.63
C LYS A 177 -17.96 -37.55 -1.60
N LYS A 178 -17.05 -36.54 -1.49
CA LYS A 178 -15.88 -36.58 -0.65
C LYS A 178 -15.81 -35.34 0.27
N ASN A 179 -15.17 -35.53 1.39
CA ASN A 179 -14.67 -34.45 2.25
C ASN A 179 -13.42 -33.80 1.65
N LEU A 180 -12.96 -32.68 2.24
CA LEU A 180 -11.75 -31.98 1.76
C LEU A 180 -10.47 -32.79 1.96
N ASP A 181 -10.44 -33.68 2.96
CA ASP A 181 -9.33 -34.59 3.22
C ASP A 181 -9.29 -35.80 2.25
N GLY A 182 -10.21 -35.85 1.28
CA GLY A 182 -10.30 -36.90 0.29
C GLY A 182 -11.06 -38.14 0.74
N THR A 183 -11.50 -38.23 2.01
CA THR A 183 -12.31 -39.33 2.51
C THR A 183 -13.74 -39.29 1.93
N THR A 184 -14.38 -40.45 1.87
CA THR A 184 -15.80 -40.53 1.43
C THR A 184 -16.68 -39.79 2.44
N ASN A 185 -17.55 -38.91 1.96
CA ASN A 185 -18.54 -38.25 2.82
C ASN A 185 -19.68 -39.20 3.12
N SER A 186 -19.90 -39.54 4.39
CA SER A 186 -20.91 -40.49 4.84
C SER A 186 -22.34 -40.07 4.53
N GLY A 187 -22.62 -38.76 4.43
CA GLY A 187 -23.89 -38.18 4.02
C GLY A 187 -24.06 -38.09 2.52
N GLY A 188 -23.11 -38.57 1.70
CA GLY A 188 -23.14 -38.51 0.24
C GLY A 188 -22.93 -37.12 -0.34
N ASN A 189 -22.60 -36.11 0.47
CA ASN A 189 -22.37 -34.74 0.02
C ASN A 189 -21.00 -34.61 -0.68
N SER A 190 -20.94 -33.71 -1.64
CA SER A 190 -19.66 -33.23 -2.20
C SER A 190 -19.24 -31.94 -1.49
N VAL A 191 -18.11 -31.98 -0.78
CA VAL A 191 -17.56 -30.87 -0.05
C VAL A 191 -16.48 -30.21 -0.91
N PHE A 192 -16.48 -28.90 -1.00
CA PHE A 192 -15.49 -28.12 -1.72
C PHE A 192 -15.07 -26.88 -0.92
N GLN A 193 -13.96 -26.28 -1.28
CA GLN A 193 -13.51 -25.04 -0.66
C GLN A 193 -12.86 -24.12 -1.70
N LEU A 194 -13.32 -22.89 -1.78
CA LEU A 194 -12.65 -21.86 -2.56
C LEU A 194 -11.32 -21.49 -1.89
N PRO A 195 -10.29 -21.13 -2.67
CA PRO A 195 -9.01 -20.78 -2.09
C PRO A 195 -9.07 -19.47 -1.30
N ALA A 196 -8.09 -19.27 -0.43
CA ALA A 196 -7.86 -18.00 0.23
C ALA A 196 -7.39 -16.93 -0.75
N VAL A 197 -7.61 -15.69 -0.37
CA VAL A 197 -7.10 -14.50 -1.06
C VAL A 197 -6.28 -13.66 -0.08
N ASP A 198 -5.05 -13.36 -0.45
CA ASP A 198 -4.23 -12.37 0.20
C ASP A 198 -4.53 -11.00 -0.41
N VAL A 199 -4.90 -10.05 0.43
CA VAL A 199 -5.24 -8.68 0.03
C VAL A 199 -4.26 -7.72 0.68
N THR A 200 -3.54 -6.97 -0.14
CA THR A 200 -2.59 -5.94 0.30
C THR A 200 -3.24 -4.58 0.21
N VAL A 201 -3.17 -3.83 1.30
CA VAL A 201 -3.73 -2.48 1.42
C VAL A 201 -2.77 -1.56 2.18
N VAL A 202 -2.97 -0.26 2.01
CA VAL A 202 -2.34 0.78 2.84
C VAL A 202 -3.37 1.25 3.87
N ALA A 203 -3.00 1.26 5.15
CA ALA A 203 -3.86 1.72 6.23
C ALA A 203 -4.14 3.23 6.14
N GLY A 204 -5.34 3.63 6.51
CA GLY A 204 -5.71 5.04 6.65
C GLY A 204 -5.02 5.75 7.82
N ALA A 205 -5.48 6.95 8.17
CA ALA A 205 -4.84 7.79 9.19
C ALA A 205 -5.12 7.33 10.64
N SER A 206 -6.30 6.80 10.91
CA SER A 206 -6.73 6.36 12.25
C SER A 206 -8.02 5.55 12.17
N GLY A 207 -8.45 4.93 13.27
CA GLY A 207 -9.71 4.20 13.36
C GLY A 207 -9.54 2.71 13.15
N THR A 208 -10.46 2.07 12.42
CA THR A 208 -10.45 0.63 12.18
C THR A 208 -10.59 0.29 10.69
N ILE A 209 -10.00 -0.82 10.31
CA ILE A 209 -10.15 -1.46 9.00
C ILE A 209 -10.90 -2.77 9.24
N THR A 210 -12.04 -2.95 8.57
CA THR A 210 -12.92 -4.08 8.81
C THR A 210 -13.20 -4.84 7.51
N PRO A 211 -12.42 -5.90 7.20
CA PRO A 211 -12.76 -6.81 6.10
C PRO A 211 -14.15 -7.40 6.29
N ARG A 212 -14.95 -7.46 5.21
CA ARG A 212 -16.31 -7.99 5.23
C ARG A 212 -16.70 -8.61 3.90
N LEU A 213 -17.74 -9.43 3.91
CA LEU A 213 -18.38 -9.93 2.69
C LEU A 213 -19.06 -8.77 1.95
N ARG A 214 -19.30 -8.96 0.65
CA ARG A 214 -20.07 -8.01 -0.13
C ARG A 214 -21.53 -8.02 0.33
N VAL A 215 -21.96 -6.94 0.95
CA VAL A 215 -23.36 -6.71 1.39
C VAL A 215 -23.87 -5.32 1.02
N ALA A 216 -23.05 -4.48 0.36
CA ALA A 216 -23.45 -3.14 -0.05
C ALA A 216 -24.45 -3.19 -1.20
N GLY A 217 -25.39 -2.25 -1.21
CA GLY A 217 -26.42 -2.10 -2.25
C GLY A 217 -27.32 -3.34 -2.37
N ASN A 218 -27.57 -3.78 -3.59
CA ASN A 218 -28.41 -4.96 -3.87
C ASN A 218 -27.84 -6.26 -3.31
N ALA A 219 -26.54 -6.30 -2.97
CA ALA A 219 -25.95 -7.48 -2.33
C ALA A 219 -26.52 -7.74 -0.93
N ALA A 220 -27.08 -6.70 -0.27
CA ALA A 220 -27.81 -6.84 0.99
C ALA A 220 -29.19 -7.50 0.80
N SER A 221 -29.73 -7.48 -0.40
CA SER A 221 -31.04 -8.06 -0.69
C SER A 221 -30.95 -9.58 -0.78
N TYR A 222 -32.01 -10.25 -0.32
CA TYR A 222 -32.13 -11.68 -0.55
C TYR A 222 -32.35 -11.98 -2.04
N ASN A 223 -31.69 -13.00 -2.57
CA ASN A 223 -31.81 -13.45 -3.96
C ASN A 223 -31.34 -12.40 -5.00
N SER A 224 -30.16 -11.82 -4.78
CA SER A 224 -29.52 -10.90 -5.71
C SER A 224 -28.33 -11.55 -6.42
N ASP A 225 -28.12 -11.25 -7.69
CA ASP A 225 -26.91 -11.64 -8.44
C ASP A 225 -25.64 -11.01 -7.84
N GLU A 226 -25.82 -9.95 -7.06
CA GLU A 226 -24.74 -9.26 -6.35
C GLU A 226 -24.41 -9.88 -4.99
N ASN A 227 -25.15 -10.88 -4.52
CA ASN A 227 -24.87 -11.56 -3.26
C ASN A 227 -23.41 -12.04 -3.21
N TYR A 228 -22.83 -12.08 -2.00
CA TYR A 228 -21.42 -12.41 -1.77
C TYR A 228 -21.03 -13.77 -2.35
N SER A 229 -21.95 -14.72 -2.40
CA SER A 229 -21.73 -16.05 -2.96
C SER A 229 -22.85 -16.41 -3.93
N THR A 230 -22.48 -16.81 -5.13
CA THR A 230 -23.39 -17.35 -6.13
C THR A 230 -22.76 -18.55 -6.82
N SER A 231 -23.61 -19.46 -7.30
CA SER A 231 -23.20 -20.63 -8.07
C SER A 231 -24.29 -21.04 -9.05
N LEU A 232 -23.92 -21.78 -10.07
CA LEU A 232 -24.84 -22.42 -10.99
C LEU A 232 -24.84 -23.93 -10.74
N ALA A 233 -25.91 -24.42 -10.14
CA ALA A 233 -26.09 -25.85 -9.96
C ALA A 233 -26.58 -26.49 -11.24
N LYS A 234 -26.06 -27.69 -11.54
CA LYS A 234 -26.52 -28.56 -12.61
C LYS A 234 -27.04 -29.84 -11.99
N ALA A 235 -28.25 -30.23 -12.36
CA ALA A 235 -28.85 -31.47 -11.92
C ALA A 235 -29.51 -32.20 -13.10
N SER A 236 -29.75 -33.50 -12.93
CA SER A 236 -30.54 -34.32 -13.82
C SER A 236 -31.81 -34.75 -13.10
N ALA A 237 -32.94 -34.51 -13.69
CA ALA A 237 -34.24 -34.94 -13.15
C ALA A 237 -34.96 -35.88 -14.12
N PRO A 238 -35.63 -36.92 -13.61
CA PRO A 238 -36.43 -37.81 -14.44
C PRO A 238 -37.46 -37.02 -15.27
N LEU A 239 -37.67 -37.41 -16.51
CA LEU A 239 -38.63 -36.81 -17.45
C LEU A 239 -38.31 -35.38 -17.93
N VAL A 240 -37.43 -34.68 -17.26
CA VAL A 240 -37.09 -33.25 -17.55
C VAL A 240 -35.71 -33.12 -18.15
N GLY A 241 -34.81 -34.05 -17.85
CA GLY A 241 -33.40 -34.01 -18.30
C GLY A 241 -32.55 -33.10 -17.45
N THR A 242 -31.72 -32.28 -18.09
CA THR A 242 -30.81 -31.36 -17.39
C THR A 242 -31.55 -30.13 -16.86
N VAL A 243 -31.40 -29.89 -15.58
CA VAL A 243 -31.92 -28.71 -14.87
C VAL A 243 -30.74 -27.85 -14.41
N TRP A 244 -30.83 -26.59 -14.68
CA TRP A 244 -29.91 -25.57 -14.19
C TRP A 244 -30.58 -24.76 -13.09
N ALA A 245 -29.85 -24.46 -12.03
CA ALA A 245 -30.35 -23.66 -10.92
C ALA A 245 -29.34 -22.63 -10.47
N PRO A 246 -29.41 -21.40 -11.01
CA PRO A 246 -28.69 -20.26 -10.43
C PRO A 246 -29.04 -20.14 -8.96
N THR A 247 -28.01 -20.19 -8.11
CA THR A 247 -28.15 -20.13 -6.66
C THR A 247 -27.49 -18.87 -6.15
N ARG A 248 -28.17 -18.11 -5.31
CA ARG A 248 -27.74 -16.84 -4.73
C ARG A 248 -27.86 -16.92 -3.23
N CYS A 249 -26.80 -16.57 -2.51
CA CYS A 249 -26.71 -16.73 -1.07
C CYS A 249 -26.39 -15.40 -0.37
N SER A 250 -27.17 -15.08 0.64
CA SER A 250 -27.01 -13.89 1.49
C SER A 250 -26.77 -14.30 2.95
N PRO A 251 -25.90 -13.61 3.72
CA PRO A 251 -25.63 -13.95 5.11
C PRO A 251 -26.81 -13.57 6.01
N ARG A 252 -27.77 -14.48 6.13
CA ARG A 252 -29.04 -14.34 6.85
C ARG A 252 -29.44 -15.67 7.48
N ASP A 253 -30.22 -15.60 8.54
CA ASP A 253 -30.75 -16.78 9.23
C ASP A 253 -32.08 -17.26 8.62
N SER A 254 -32.68 -16.46 7.72
CA SER A 254 -33.90 -16.79 6.98
C SER A 254 -34.02 -15.90 5.75
N GLN A 255 -35.00 -16.21 4.86
CA GLN A 255 -35.27 -15.41 3.65
C GLN A 255 -35.58 -13.93 3.94
N SER A 256 -36.38 -13.69 4.98
CA SER A 256 -36.84 -12.35 5.39
C SER A 256 -36.03 -11.77 6.55
N GLY A 257 -35.06 -12.52 7.08
CA GLY A 257 -34.21 -12.07 8.20
C GLY A 257 -33.31 -10.91 7.82
N ALA A 258 -32.85 -10.16 8.82
CA ALA A 258 -31.78 -9.19 8.64
C ALA A 258 -30.45 -9.90 8.31
N LEU A 259 -29.46 -9.13 7.87
CA LEU A 259 -28.08 -9.63 7.76
C LEU A 259 -27.58 -10.05 9.15
N ASN A 260 -26.94 -11.21 9.22
CA ASN A 260 -26.37 -11.78 10.45
C ASN A 260 -24.87 -11.47 10.58
N ALA A 261 -24.15 -12.21 11.43
CA ALA A 261 -22.73 -12.03 11.67
C ALA A 261 -21.88 -12.05 10.38
N GLY A 262 -22.27 -12.84 9.38
CA GLY A 262 -21.60 -12.88 8.07
C GLY A 262 -21.72 -11.58 7.27
N GLY A 263 -22.74 -10.75 7.55
CA GLY A 263 -22.88 -9.42 6.96
C GLY A 263 -22.11 -8.33 7.69
N GLY A 264 -21.52 -8.66 8.84
CA GLY A 264 -20.73 -7.75 9.66
C GLY A 264 -19.22 -7.76 9.33
N ALA A 265 -18.44 -7.20 10.24
CA ALA A 265 -16.99 -7.28 10.19
C ALA A 265 -16.51 -8.72 10.43
N LEU A 266 -15.71 -9.27 9.53
CA LEU A 266 -15.07 -10.58 9.70
C LEU A 266 -13.83 -10.49 10.59
N ALA A 267 -13.21 -9.33 10.65
CA ALA A 267 -12.12 -8.99 11.56
C ALA A 267 -12.12 -7.48 11.79
N THR A 268 -11.44 -7.06 12.87
CA THR A 268 -11.21 -5.65 13.16
C THR A 268 -9.72 -5.43 13.31
N ILE A 269 -9.14 -4.57 12.47
CA ILE A 269 -7.74 -4.19 12.48
C ILE A 269 -7.68 -2.74 12.96
N ALA A 270 -7.07 -2.50 14.12
CA ALA A 270 -6.94 -1.15 14.64
C ALA A 270 -5.83 -0.39 13.90
N VAL A 271 -6.12 0.83 13.48
CA VAL A 271 -5.12 1.77 12.97
C VAL A 271 -4.75 2.71 14.11
N SER A 272 -3.60 2.50 14.70
CA SER A 272 -3.12 3.28 15.83
C SER A 272 -1.68 3.70 15.62
N ALA A 273 -1.40 4.94 15.96
CA ALA A 273 -0.02 5.38 15.99
C ALA A 273 0.76 4.52 17.01
N PRO A 274 2.03 4.23 16.75
CA PRO A 274 2.87 3.63 17.76
C PRO A 274 2.83 4.47 19.03
N VAL A 275 2.78 3.81 20.19
CA VAL A 275 2.95 4.51 21.45
C VAL A 275 4.42 4.92 21.56
N ASP A 276 4.66 6.22 21.62
CA ASP A 276 6.00 6.73 21.75
C ASP A 276 6.64 6.29 23.07
N ALA A 277 7.87 5.81 23.02
CA ALA A 277 8.66 5.45 24.19
C ALA A 277 8.95 6.71 25.02
N THR A 278 8.72 6.64 26.31
CA THR A 278 9.09 7.72 27.24
C THR A 278 10.61 7.86 27.26
N THR A 279 11.11 9.09 27.09
CA THR A 279 12.54 9.37 27.14
C THR A 279 12.93 10.14 28.40
N ALA A 280 14.20 10.06 28.75
CA ALA A 280 14.83 10.91 29.75
C ALA A 280 16.04 11.62 29.11
N THR A 281 16.10 12.94 29.29
CA THR A 281 17.24 13.75 28.81
C THR A 281 18.14 14.10 29.98
N THR A 282 19.45 13.90 29.82
CA THR A 282 20.48 14.38 30.75
C THR A 282 21.37 15.38 30.05
N LEU A 283 21.76 16.45 30.75
CA LEU A 283 22.69 17.46 30.26
C LEU A 283 24.03 17.27 30.92
N THR A 284 25.11 17.30 30.14
CA THR A 284 26.48 17.43 30.60
C THR A 284 27.02 18.78 30.12
N ALA A 285 27.37 19.65 31.04
CA ALA A 285 27.97 20.93 30.79
C ALA A 285 29.20 21.11 31.70
N PRO A 286 30.21 21.87 31.31
CA PRO A 286 31.36 22.18 32.20
C PRO A 286 30.87 23.02 33.39
N ALA A 287 31.44 22.80 34.57
CA ALA A 287 31.11 23.59 35.77
C ALA A 287 31.51 25.07 35.62
N THR A 288 32.60 25.36 34.87
CA THR A 288 33.10 26.71 34.61
C THR A 288 33.35 26.90 33.11
N ALA A 289 33.18 28.13 32.64
CA ALA A 289 33.51 28.58 31.27
C ALA A 289 34.15 29.95 31.33
N THR A 290 34.77 30.39 30.22
CA THR A 290 35.26 31.76 30.08
C THR A 290 34.42 32.50 29.05
N ALA A 291 33.99 33.70 29.33
CA ALA A 291 33.25 34.54 28.39
C ALA A 291 33.99 34.65 27.06
N GLY A 292 33.29 34.44 25.94
CA GLY A 292 33.90 34.45 24.61
C GLY A 292 34.59 33.13 24.20
N THR A 293 34.58 32.09 25.06
CA THR A 293 35.18 30.80 24.74
C THR A 293 34.07 29.75 24.46
N PRO A 294 34.14 29.01 23.33
CA PRO A 294 33.19 27.93 23.05
C PRO A 294 33.30 26.82 24.11
N VAL A 295 32.16 26.33 24.56
CA VAL A 295 32.06 25.17 25.44
C VAL A 295 31.08 24.15 24.84
N ALA A 296 31.39 22.89 25.01
CA ALA A 296 30.49 21.81 24.57
C ALA A 296 29.40 21.58 25.62
N LEU A 297 28.15 21.69 25.20
CA LEU A 297 26.96 21.29 25.96
C LEU A 297 26.45 19.99 25.31
N THR A 298 26.48 18.89 26.06
CA THR A 298 26.07 17.58 25.51
C THR A 298 24.84 17.10 26.22
N ALA A 299 23.79 16.83 25.45
CA ALA A 299 22.60 16.17 25.93
C ALA A 299 22.64 14.69 25.54
N ALA A 300 22.32 13.81 26.49
CA ALA A 300 22.08 12.40 26.22
C ALA A 300 20.61 12.08 26.46
N VAL A 301 19.98 11.41 25.48
CA VAL A 301 18.59 10.99 25.48
C VAL A 301 18.53 9.48 25.58
N SER A 302 17.82 8.95 26.57
CA SER A 302 17.67 7.50 26.80
C SER A 302 16.19 7.12 26.95
N PRO A 303 15.71 6.03 26.31
CA PRO A 303 16.44 5.23 25.32
C PRO A 303 16.85 6.05 24.10
N ALA A 304 17.95 5.67 23.44
CA ALA A 304 18.54 6.42 22.33
C ALA A 304 17.59 6.45 21.12
N PRO A 305 17.05 7.63 20.71
CA PRO A 305 16.21 7.74 19.55
C PRO A 305 17.03 7.78 18.25
N ASN A 306 16.44 7.30 17.15
CA ASN A 306 16.97 7.46 15.81
C ASN A 306 16.46 8.77 15.18
N GLY A 307 16.96 9.91 15.64
CA GLY A 307 16.56 11.24 15.15
C GLY A 307 15.95 12.12 16.23
N GLY A 308 15.24 13.16 15.80
CA GLY A 308 14.76 14.22 16.67
C GLY A 308 15.84 15.27 16.96
N THR A 309 15.48 16.30 17.70
CA THR A 309 16.37 17.42 18.00
C THR A 309 16.37 17.74 19.48
N VAL A 310 17.49 18.25 19.98
CA VAL A 310 17.60 18.85 21.32
C VAL A 310 17.74 20.35 21.17
N GLN A 311 16.86 21.10 21.83
CA GLN A 311 17.00 22.54 22.05
C GLN A 311 17.66 22.78 23.38
N PHE A 312 18.85 23.41 23.37
CA PHE A 312 19.49 23.88 24.58
C PHE A 312 18.93 25.26 24.98
N LYS A 313 18.85 25.50 26.27
CA LYS A 313 18.33 26.75 26.83
C LYS A 313 19.22 27.24 27.97
N ASP A 314 19.36 28.56 28.11
CA ASP A 314 19.96 29.26 29.25
C ASP A 314 18.87 30.11 29.92
N GLY A 315 18.56 29.82 31.18
CA GLY A 315 17.51 30.52 31.92
C GLY A 315 16.12 30.44 31.24
N GLY A 316 15.85 29.35 30.53
CA GLY A 316 14.59 29.14 29.76
C GLY A 316 14.64 29.72 28.34
N THR A 317 15.65 30.52 27.97
CA THR A 317 15.83 31.05 26.61
C THR A 317 16.58 30.05 25.74
N ASN A 318 16.17 29.90 24.49
CA ASN A 318 16.85 29.01 23.55
C ASN A 318 18.26 29.52 23.24
N ILE A 319 19.23 28.62 23.35
CA ILE A 319 20.62 28.84 22.91
C ILE A 319 20.92 27.93 21.73
N GLY A 320 21.29 28.54 20.60
CA GLY A 320 21.49 27.84 19.35
C GLY A 320 20.20 27.34 18.72
N ALA A 321 20.32 26.78 17.52
CA ALA A 321 19.27 26.04 16.88
C ALA A 321 19.14 24.63 17.49
N PRO A 322 17.99 23.96 17.32
CA PRO A 322 17.84 22.57 17.71
C PRO A 322 18.92 21.68 17.06
N VAL A 323 19.58 20.87 17.86
CA VAL A 323 20.66 19.96 17.44
C VAL A 323 20.10 18.58 17.18
N GLN A 324 20.45 17.97 16.06
CA GLN A 324 20.07 16.60 15.75
C GLN A 324 20.65 15.61 16.77
N VAL A 325 19.82 14.67 17.19
CA VAL A 325 20.25 13.56 18.05
C VAL A 325 20.83 12.45 17.17
N THR A 326 22.07 12.06 17.46
CA THR A 326 22.75 10.96 16.77
C THR A 326 23.29 9.98 17.82
N GLY A 327 22.90 8.71 17.73
CA GLY A 327 23.29 7.71 18.72
C GLY A 327 22.85 8.06 20.16
N GLY A 328 21.70 8.72 20.31
CA GLY A 328 21.18 9.15 21.61
C GLY A 328 21.82 10.43 22.17
N THR A 329 22.71 11.09 21.43
CA THR A 329 23.40 12.29 21.91
C THR A 329 23.22 13.47 20.97
N ALA A 330 23.20 14.68 21.53
CA ALA A 330 23.24 15.95 20.80
C ALA A 330 24.23 16.88 21.49
N THR A 331 25.17 17.40 20.74
CA THR A 331 26.20 18.31 21.29
C THR A 331 26.12 19.66 20.61
N LEU A 332 25.97 20.70 21.41
CA LEU A 332 26.01 22.09 21.00
C LEU A 332 27.32 22.72 21.48
N ASN A 333 28.13 23.21 20.56
CA ASN A 333 29.21 24.11 20.91
C ASN A 333 28.64 25.52 21.08
N HIS A 334 28.61 26.03 22.30
CA HIS A 334 28.03 27.32 22.65
C HIS A 334 29.06 28.22 23.28
N THR A 335 28.96 29.50 22.99
CA THR A 335 29.80 30.52 23.58
C THR A 335 28.95 31.48 24.40
N PHE A 336 29.19 31.53 25.70
CA PHE A 336 28.57 32.52 26.56
C PHE A 336 29.25 33.88 26.36
N ALA A 337 28.49 34.90 25.96
CA ALA A 337 29.01 36.20 25.64
C ALA A 337 29.41 37.03 26.90
N THR A 338 28.79 36.77 28.06
CA THR A 338 28.99 37.55 29.30
C THR A 338 29.24 36.62 30.48
N ALA A 339 30.10 37.07 31.40
CA ALA A 339 30.39 36.38 32.66
C ALA A 339 29.13 36.33 33.58
N GLY A 340 29.09 35.36 34.46
CA GLY A 340 28.01 35.11 35.44
C GLY A 340 27.53 33.66 35.44
N ALA A 341 26.76 33.30 36.45
CA ALA A 341 26.16 31.97 36.54
C ALA A 341 25.06 31.78 35.49
N ARG A 342 25.12 30.68 34.73
CA ARG A 342 24.17 30.29 33.69
C ARG A 342 23.46 29.03 34.10
N SER A 343 22.12 29.01 33.92
CA SER A 343 21.30 27.83 34.21
C SER A 343 20.93 27.16 32.89
N VAL A 344 21.72 26.18 32.49
CA VAL A 344 21.55 25.49 31.20
C VAL A 344 20.65 24.29 31.31
N THR A 345 19.72 24.15 30.40
CA THR A 345 18.84 22.97 30.22
C THR A 345 18.89 22.49 28.80
N ALA A 346 18.60 21.21 28.59
CA ALA A 346 18.46 20.59 27.29
C ALA A 346 17.04 20.02 27.15
N VAL A 347 16.33 20.38 26.08
CA VAL A 347 14.97 19.91 25.79
C VAL A 347 15.00 19.08 24.52
N PHE A 348 14.75 17.79 24.65
CA PHE A 348 14.53 16.92 23.51
C PHE A 348 13.09 17.10 23.02
N ASN A 349 12.93 17.46 21.74
CA ASN A 349 11.62 17.77 21.14
C ASN A 349 10.81 16.52 20.72
N GLY A 350 11.36 15.32 21.00
CA GLY A 350 10.78 14.07 20.53
C GLY A 350 11.30 13.67 19.15
N ALA A 351 10.98 12.46 18.76
CA ALA A 351 11.20 11.86 17.45
C ALA A 351 10.10 10.82 17.17
N ALA A 352 10.05 10.31 15.95
CA ALA A 352 9.13 9.21 15.65
C ALA A 352 9.36 8.03 16.60
N GLY A 353 8.35 7.68 17.38
CA GLY A 353 8.40 6.61 18.37
C GLY A 353 9.02 7.01 19.73
N PHE A 354 9.29 8.29 19.97
CA PHE A 354 9.88 8.77 21.21
C PHE A 354 9.28 10.10 21.68
N THR A 355 8.83 10.17 22.93
CA THR A 355 8.31 11.40 23.54
C THR A 355 9.42 12.41 23.81
N GLY A 356 9.08 13.69 23.85
CA GLY A 356 9.98 14.74 24.30
C GLY A 356 10.29 14.63 25.79
N SER A 357 11.46 15.16 26.21
CA SER A 357 11.89 15.23 27.60
C SER A 357 12.84 16.37 27.84
N SER A 358 13.02 16.77 29.12
CA SER A 358 13.90 17.87 29.52
C SER A 358 14.89 17.40 30.58
N SER A 359 16.11 17.92 30.52
CA SER A 359 17.10 17.68 31.56
C SER A 359 16.80 18.51 32.82
N ALA A 360 17.34 18.08 33.96
CA ALA A 360 17.54 18.99 35.08
C ALA A 360 18.46 20.15 34.66
N PRO A 361 18.28 21.35 35.24
CA PRO A 361 19.18 22.48 34.98
C PRO A 361 20.57 22.21 35.55
N GLN A 362 21.60 22.60 34.78
CA GLN A 362 22.99 22.62 35.23
C GLN A 362 23.52 24.04 35.26
N THR A 363 24.25 24.40 36.33
CA THR A 363 24.87 25.71 36.44
C THR A 363 26.25 25.70 35.81
N VAL A 364 26.53 26.66 34.92
CA VAL A 364 27.83 26.95 34.34
C VAL A 364 28.28 28.33 34.86
N ASP A 365 29.37 28.41 35.59
CA ASP A 365 29.93 29.65 36.08
C ASP A 365 30.86 30.25 35.01
N VAL A 366 30.37 31.28 34.30
CA VAL A 366 31.10 31.91 33.20
C VAL A 366 32.02 33.02 33.78
N GLN A 367 33.33 32.81 33.71
CA GLN A 367 34.35 33.75 34.13
C GLN A 367 34.56 34.86 33.08
N PRO A 368 34.91 36.07 33.46
CA PRO A 368 35.20 37.14 32.50
C PRO A 368 36.36 36.79 31.58
N ALA A 369 36.27 37.17 30.30
CA ALA A 369 37.41 37.08 29.38
C ALA A 369 38.46 38.15 29.74
N THR A 370 39.70 37.71 29.94
CA THR A 370 40.83 38.60 30.25
C THR A 370 41.53 39.14 29.01
N VAL A 371 41.04 38.79 27.81
CA VAL A 371 41.70 39.16 26.53
C VAL A 371 40.91 40.27 25.85
N VAL A 372 41.63 41.29 25.37
CA VAL A 372 41.06 42.30 24.47
C VAL A 372 40.70 41.62 23.17
N ALA A 373 39.40 41.51 22.90
CA ALA A 373 38.92 40.83 21.72
C ALA A 373 39.25 41.61 20.44
N VAL A 374 39.92 40.97 19.49
CA VAL A 374 40.16 41.52 18.16
C VAL A 374 38.83 41.61 17.40
N PRO A 375 38.47 42.76 16.82
CA PRO A 375 37.27 42.87 15.99
C PRO A 375 37.36 41.91 14.82
N THR A 376 36.25 41.19 14.54
CA THR A 376 36.12 40.30 13.39
C THR A 376 35.08 40.80 12.42
N ALA A 377 35.15 40.38 11.16
CA ALA A 377 34.12 40.55 10.15
C ALA A 377 33.66 39.19 9.63
N THR A 378 32.35 38.93 9.63
CA THR A 378 31.75 37.72 9.07
C THR A 378 31.16 38.00 7.69
N THR A 379 31.43 37.15 6.71
CA THR A 379 30.82 37.18 5.37
C THR A 379 30.18 35.86 5.06
N VAL A 380 28.98 35.89 4.45
CA VAL A 380 28.28 34.70 3.98
C VAL A 380 28.56 34.48 2.49
N THR A 381 28.87 33.26 2.13
CA THR A 381 29.00 32.82 0.74
C THR A 381 27.92 31.74 0.49
N LEU A 382 27.16 31.95 -0.56
CA LEU A 382 26.02 31.10 -0.94
C LEU A 382 26.30 30.43 -2.28
N PRO A 383 25.69 29.27 -2.55
CA PRO A 383 25.64 28.73 -3.92
C PRO A 383 24.81 29.66 -4.81
N ALA A 384 25.00 29.59 -6.13
CA ALA A 384 24.26 30.43 -7.09
C ALA A 384 22.74 30.22 -7.01
N THR A 385 22.30 28.99 -6.84
CA THR A 385 20.91 28.59 -6.64
C THR A 385 20.82 27.36 -5.74
N ALA A 386 19.64 27.07 -5.22
CA ALA A 386 19.32 25.85 -4.50
C ALA A 386 17.97 25.30 -4.99
N THR A 387 17.66 24.06 -4.61
CA THR A 387 16.36 23.42 -4.94
C THR A 387 15.73 22.92 -3.65
N THR A 388 14.41 23.12 -3.50
CA THR A 388 13.68 22.60 -2.34
C THR A 388 13.83 21.08 -2.25
N GLY A 389 14.00 20.59 -1.02
CA GLY A 389 14.24 19.16 -0.76
C GLY A 389 15.68 18.69 -0.96
N SER A 390 16.55 19.52 -1.54
CA SER A 390 17.97 19.21 -1.73
C SER A 390 18.84 20.01 -0.76
N ALA A 391 19.96 19.41 -0.30
CA ALA A 391 20.88 20.09 0.58
C ALA A 391 21.68 21.18 -0.18
N ALA A 392 21.65 22.42 0.33
CA ALA A 392 22.47 23.54 -0.14
C ALA A 392 23.60 23.82 0.86
N GLY A 393 24.82 23.98 0.37
CA GLY A 393 25.97 24.32 1.18
C GLY A 393 26.02 25.84 1.46
N LEU A 394 25.86 26.22 2.71
CA LEU A 394 26.04 27.60 3.18
C LEU A 394 27.40 27.72 3.83
N SER A 395 28.15 28.79 3.52
CA SER A 395 29.49 29.03 4.07
C SER A 395 29.58 30.42 4.68
N ALA A 396 30.26 30.54 5.80
CA ALA A 396 30.60 31.82 6.41
C ALA A 396 32.09 31.89 6.63
N THR A 397 32.70 33.05 6.27
CA THR A 397 34.12 33.35 6.48
C THR A 397 34.25 34.45 7.49
N ILE A 398 35.13 34.27 8.46
CA ILE A 398 35.45 35.21 9.54
C ILE A 398 36.89 35.73 9.32
N ASN A 399 37.04 37.05 9.29
CA ASN A 399 38.34 37.70 9.11
C ASN A 399 38.58 38.76 10.21
N PRO A 400 39.75 38.79 10.91
CA PRO A 400 40.84 37.80 10.83
C PRO A 400 40.37 36.43 11.29
N ALA A 401 40.92 35.34 10.72
CA ALA A 401 40.53 33.98 11.00
C ALA A 401 40.72 33.60 12.47
N PRO A 402 39.65 33.32 13.22
CA PRO A 402 39.77 32.95 14.63
C PRO A 402 40.18 31.49 14.78
N ALA A 403 40.77 31.14 15.91
CA ALA A 403 41.13 29.77 16.27
C ALA A 403 39.97 29.00 16.94
N GLY A 404 38.70 29.38 16.70
CA GLY A 404 37.54 28.71 17.26
C GLY A 404 36.30 29.60 17.24
N GLY A 405 35.29 29.20 17.98
CA GLY A 405 33.95 29.80 17.95
C GLY A 405 33.02 29.07 17.00
N THR A 406 31.79 29.49 16.98
CA THR A 406 30.74 28.86 16.14
C THR A 406 30.01 29.90 15.31
N VAL A 407 29.45 29.47 14.20
CA VAL A 407 28.56 30.28 13.36
C VAL A 407 27.15 29.68 13.38
N GLN A 408 26.16 30.51 13.73
CA GLN A 408 24.77 30.23 13.57
C GLN A 408 24.26 30.82 12.25
N PHE A 409 23.83 29.95 11.33
CA PHE A 409 23.14 30.40 10.13
C PHE A 409 21.65 30.63 10.43
N LYS A 410 21.09 31.61 9.74
CA LYS A 410 19.66 31.94 9.78
C LYS A 410 19.14 32.09 8.37
N VAL A 411 17.90 31.61 8.17
CA VAL A 411 17.11 31.87 6.98
C VAL A 411 15.95 32.76 7.40
N ASP A 412 15.79 33.91 6.76
CA ASP A 412 14.73 34.89 7.03
C ASP A 412 14.59 35.21 8.54
N ASN A 413 15.74 35.42 9.18
CA ASN A 413 15.91 35.63 10.63
C ASN A 413 15.67 34.40 11.52
N THR A 414 15.25 33.26 10.96
CA THR A 414 15.06 32.03 11.72
C THR A 414 16.34 31.19 11.73
N PRO A 415 16.85 30.76 12.90
CA PRO A 415 18.02 29.90 12.97
C PRO A 415 17.80 28.57 12.25
N ILE A 416 18.81 28.13 11.51
CA ILE A 416 18.81 26.82 10.80
C ILE A 416 20.00 25.98 11.24
N GLY A 417 19.78 24.69 11.45
CA GLY A 417 20.81 23.77 11.91
C GLY A 417 21.38 24.14 13.30
N ALA A 418 22.32 23.35 13.80
CA ALA A 418 23.11 23.68 14.96
C ALA A 418 24.17 24.74 14.57
N PRO A 419 24.68 25.54 15.54
CA PRO A 419 25.87 26.35 15.31
C PRO A 419 27.04 25.48 14.84
N VAL A 420 27.72 25.94 13.80
CA VAL A 420 28.83 25.23 13.14
C VAL A 420 30.14 25.72 13.65
N GLU A 421 31.05 24.82 13.99
CA GLU A 421 32.43 25.19 14.38
C GLU A 421 33.15 25.93 13.26
N VAL A 422 33.93 26.97 13.66
CA VAL A 422 34.80 27.69 12.75
C VAL A 422 36.16 27.00 12.68
N VAL A 423 36.51 26.50 11.48
CA VAL A 423 37.80 25.88 11.20
C VAL A 423 38.53 26.68 10.15
N GLY A 424 39.75 27.18 10.47
CA GLY A 424 40.50 28.02 9.55
C GLY A 424 39.77 29.31 9.13
N GLY A 425 38.92 29.86 10.01
CA GLY A 425 38.11 31.05 9.74
C GLY A 425 36.86 30.79 8.89
N VAL A 426 36.48 29.53 8.65
CA VAL A 426 35.32 29.16 7.83
C VAL A 426 34.38 28.21 8.58
N ALA A 427 33.09 28.40 8.41
CA ALA A 427 32.04 27.47 8.84
C ALA A 427 31.13 27.14 7.66
N THR A 428 30.77 25.86 7.49
CA THR A 428 29.89 25.39 6.42
C THR A 428 28.71 24.59 6.95
N LEU A 429 27.53 24.87 6.44
CA LEU A 429 26.28 24.18 6.81
C LEU A 429 25.59 23.70 5.56
N ALA A 430 25.24 22.41 5.52
CA ALA A 430 24.27 21.89 4.56
C ALA A 430 22.87 22.08 5.11
N HIS A 431 22.01 22.80 4.37
CA HIS A 431 20.62 23.05 4.74
C HIS A 431 19.67 22.68 3.63
N VAL A 432 18.52 22.08 3.99
CA VAL A 432 17.47 21.74 3.05
C VAL A 432 16.33 22.75 3.17
N PHE A 433 16.11 23.51 2.10
CA PHE A 433 15.00 24.45 2.02
C PHE A 433 13.72 23.71 1.68
N THR A 434 12.64 24.04 2.37
CA THR A 434 11.31 23.42 2.17
C THR A 434 10.37 24.27 1.31
N THR A 435 10.72 25.54 1.09
CA THR A 435 9.94 26.47 0.28
C THR A 435 10.79 27.05 -0.84
N ALA A 436 10.19 27.17 -2.02
CA ALA A 436 10.80 27.87 -3.14
C ALA A 436 10.64 29.39 -2.97
N GLY A 437 11.56 30.15 -3.54
CA GLY A 437 11.56 31.61 -3.49
C GLY A 437 12.90 32.20 -3.09
N HIS A 438 12.88 33.48 -2.76
CA HIS A 438 14.07 34.19 -2.27
C HIS A 438 14.14 34.10 -0.76
N HIS A 439 15.26 33.62 -0.24
CA HIS A 439 15.54 33.51 1.19
C HIS A 439 16.72 34.37 1.55
N ASN A 440 16.61 35.15 2.64
CA ASN A 440 17.67 35.97 3.17
C ASN A 440 18.48 35.17 4.19
N ILE A 441 19.75 34.96 3.87
CA ILE A 441 20.68 34.19 4.70
C ILE A 441 21.59 35.13 5.45
N THR A 442 21.70 34.92 6.75
CA THR A 442 22.67 35.58 7.61
C THR A 442 23.46 34.58 8.43
N ALA A 443 24.64 34.92 8.84
CA ALA A 443 25.53 34.15 9.70
C ALA A 443 26.01 35.00 10.87
N SER A 444 25.85 34.50 12.08
CA SER A 444 26.30 35.15 13.30
C SER A 444 27.43 34.35 13.93
N TYR A 445 28.63 34.95 13.99
CA TYR A 445 29.77 34.37 14.66
C TYR A 445 29.71 34.68 16.17
N SER A 446 29.87 33.65 17.00
CA SER A 446 29.79 33.74 18.46
C SER A 446 30.95 34.49 19.14
N GLY A 447 32.04 34.72 18.44
CA GLY A 447 33.29 35.06 19.05
C GLY A 447 34.09 33.85 19.56
N ALA A 448 35.28 34.08 19.97
CA ALA A 448 36.19 33.14 20.63
C ALA A 448 37.15 33.89 21.55
N VAL A 449 38.00 33.15 22.29
CA VAL A 449 39.03 33.81 23.11
C VAL A 449 39.89 34.70 22.23
N GLY A 450 39.92 36.00 22.56
CA GLY A 450 40.68 37.01 21.82
C GLY A 450 40.03 37.50 20.52
N PHE A 451 38.82 37.10 20.18
CA PHE A 451 38.10 37.59 19.01
C PHE A 451 36.67 37.99 19.37
N ALA A 452 36.28 39.18 18.91
CA ALA A 452 34.93 39.68 19.14
C ALA A 452 33.88 38.93 18.24
N PRO A 453 32.64 38.79 18.70
CA PRO A 453 31.55 38.29 17.84
C PRO A 453 31.26 39.25 16.69
N SER A 454 30.76 38.73 15.58
CA SER A 454 30.36 39.53 14.41
C SER A 454 29.17 38.89 13.67
N GLN A 455 28.48 39.67 12.84
CA GLN A 455 27.37 39.23 12.03
C GLN A 455 27.58 39.61 10.56
N SER A 456 27.20 38.74 9.65
CA SER A 456 27.25 39.04 8.23
C SER A 456 26.16 40.02 7.81
N ALA A 457 26.38 40.72 6.70
CA ALA A 457 25.28 41.26 5.92
C ALA A 457 24.35 40.13 5.47
N SER A 458 23.11 40.50 5.18
CA SER A 458 22.14 39.57 4.58
C SER A 458 22.52 39.30 3.12
N ALA A 459 22.56 38.03 2.73
CA ALA A 459 22.72 37.59 1.35
C ALA A 459 21.46 36.82 0.92
N THR A 460 21.00 37.07 -0.28
CA THR A 460 19.77 36.44 -0.79
C THR A 460 20.13 35.20 -1.62
N LEU A 461 19.51 34.07 -1.31
CA LEU A 461 19.57 32.82 -2.07
C LEU A 461 18.25 32.58 -2.80
N SER A 462 18.30 32.30 -4.10
CA SER A 462 17.14 31.82 -4.85
C SER A 462 17.02 30.31 -4.70
N VAL A 463 15.86 29.84 -4.23
CA VAL A 463 15.54 28.43 -4.07
C VAL A 463 14.46 28.06 -5.07
N ASP A 464 14.78 27.16 -5.95
CA ASP A 464 13.85 26.67 -6.97
C ASP A 464 13.02 25.50 -6.42
N ALA A 465 11.82 25.38 -6.92
CA ALA A 465 11.03 24.19 -6.67
C ALA A 465 11.64 22.97 -7.41
N PRO A 466 11.61 21.79 -6.83
CA PRO A 466 12.04 20.61 -7.55
C PRO A 466 11.15 20.40 -8.77
N ALA A 467 11.73 19.89 -9.82
CA ALA A 467 10.93 19.47 -10.95
C ALA A 467 9.90 18.42 -10.48
N PRO A 468 8.65 18.56 -10.89
CA PRO A 468 7.65 17.54 -10.55
C PRO A 468 8.13 16.17 -11.02
N SER A 469 8.10 15.20 -10.13
CA SER A 469 8.40 13.81 -10.48
C SER A 469 7.14 13.13 -11.00
N ASP A 470 7.25 12.52 -12.14
CA ASP A 470 6.15 11.76 -12.68
C ASP A 470 5.89 10.49 -11.85
N VAL A 471 4.64 10.19 -11.64
CA VAL A 471 4.17 8.99 -10.96
C VAL A 471 4.32 7.80 -11.90
N ALA A 472 4.99 6.75 -11.44
CA ALA A 472 5.07 5.50 -12.19
C ALA A 472 3.68 4.91 -12.37
N THR A 473 3.40 4.39 -13.55
CA THR A 473 2.12 3.76 -13.86
C THR A 473 2.30 2.29 -14.20
N VAL A 474 1.22 1.54 -14.05
CA VAL A 474 1.15 0.15 -14.48
C VAL A 474 -0.07 0.00 -15.38
N THR A 475 0.16 -0.45 -16.60
CA THR A 475 -0.88 -0.77 -17.57
C THR A 475 -1.16 -2.27 -17.57
N THR A 476 -2.42 -2.66 -17.55
CA THR A 476 -2.83 -4.07 -17.60
C THR A 476 -3.99 -4.24 -18.58
N VAL A 477 -3.88 -5.18 -19.50
CA VAL A 477 -5.02 -5.63 -20.31
C VAL A 477 -5.90 -6.52 -19.44
N THR A 478 -7.19 -6.22 -19.36
CA THR A 478 -8.15 -7.02 -18.61
C THR A 478 -8.61 -8.20 -19.46
N SER A 479 -9.12 -9.26 -18.80
CA SER A 479 -9.53 -10.48 -19.50
C SER A 479 -10.63 -10.21 -20.51
N LEU A 480 -10.48 -10.79 -21.69
CA LEU A 480 -11.49 -10.76 -22.73
C LEU A 480 -12.34 -12.03 -22.68
N PRO A 481 -13.65 -11.94 -22.98
CA PRO A 481 -14.45 -13.12 -23.23
C PRO A 481 -13.93 -13.85 -24.48
N ASN A 482 -14.32 -15.11 -24.65
CA ASN A 482 -14.02 -15.85 -25.88
C ASN A 482 -14.48 -15.02 -27.09
N ALA A 483 -13.55 -14.66 -27.92
CA ALA A 483 -13.84 -13.88 -29.12
C ALA A 483 -14.20 -14.82 -30.28
N VAL A 484 -15.05 -14.34 -31.14
CA VAL A 484 -15.45 -15.04 -32.38
C VAL A 484 -15.25 -14.07 -33.54
N VAL A 485 -14.71 -14.56 -34.66
CA VAL A 485 -14.52 -13.76 -35.86
C VAL A 485 -15.83 -13.07 -36.27
N GLY A 486 -15.73 -11.77 -36.54
CA GLY A 486 -16.87 -10.96 -36.94
C GLY A 486 -17.77 -10.48 -35.79
N THR A 487 -17.50 -10.90 -34.57
CA THR A 487 -18.24 -10.43 -33.39
C THR A 487 -17.44 -9.37 -32.65
N GLN A 488 -18.11 -8.28 -32.33
CA GLN A 488 -17.49 -7.19 -31.59
C GLN A 488 -17.26 -7.59 -30.13
N VAL A 489 -16.07 -7.33 -29.61
CA VAL A 489 -15.68 -7.46 -28.22
C VAL A 489 -15.06 -6.15 -27.75
N ASP A 490 -15.14 -5.87 -26.49
CA ASP A 490 -14.50 -4.72 -25.89
C ASP A 490 -13.11 -5.07 -25.38
N LEU A 491 -12.08 -4.54 -26.03
CA LEU A 491 -10.72 -4.56 -25.49
C LEU A 491 -10.67 -3.55 -24.33
N SER A 492 -10.27 -4.01 -23.17
CA SER A 492 -10.19 -3.17 -21.97
C SER A 492 -8.79 -3.20 -21.38
N ALA A 493 -8.31 -2.05 -20.99
CA ALA A 493 -7.06 -1.90 -20.24
C ALA A 493 -7.24 -0.97 -19.06
N THR A 494 -6.55 -1.28 -17.99
CA THR A 494 -6.49 -0.46 -16.80
C THR A 494 -5.10 0.14 -16.64
N VAL A 495 -5.05 1.39 -16.19
CA VAL A 495 -3.81 2.09 -15.82
C VAL A 495 -3.91 2.49 -14.36
N ALA A 496 -2.98 2.01 -13.57
CA ALA A 496 -2.87 2.38 -12.16
C ALA A 496 -1.74 3.41 -11.99
N PRO A 497 -1.94 4.44 -11.16
CA PRO A 497 -3.17 4.78 -10.43
C PRO A 497 -4.30 5.25 -11.36
N SER A 498 -5.56 5.03 -10.95
CA SER A 498 -6.75 5.38 -11.75
C SER A 498 -6.94 6.88 -11.98
N THR A 499 -6.16 7.70 -11.30
CA THR A 499 -6.08 9.16 -11.49
C THR A 499 -5.25 9.56 -12.71
N ALA A 500 -4.53 8.62 -13.34
CA ALA A 500 -3.76 8.90 -14.55
C ALA A 500 -4.69 9.33 -15.69
N SER A 501 -4.34 10.44 -16.34
CA SER A 501 -4.97 10.93 -17.56
C SER A 501 -4.17 10.46 -18.79
N GLY A 502 -4.61 10.78 -19.99
CA GLY A 502 -3.91 10.40 -21.22
C GLY A 502 -4.67 9.34 -22.01
N THR A 503 -3.95 8.61 -22.85
CA THR A 503 -4.56 7.64 -23.79
C THR A 503 -3.85 6.30 -23.73
N VAL A 504 -4.58 5.26 -24.09
CA VAL A 504 -4.05 3.90 -24.28
C VAL A 504 -4.20 3.49 -25.73
N GLN A 505 -3.13 3.04 -26.35
CA GLN A 505 -3.11 2.40 -27.66
C GLN A 505 -3.09 0.89 -27.49
N PHE A 506 -4.13 0.22 -27.97
CA PHE A 506 -4.15 -1.24 -28.05
C PHE A 506 -3.37 -1.71 -29.27
N LYS A 507 -2.72 -2.85 -29.16
CA LYS A 507 -2.00 -3.51 -30.24
C LYS A 507 -2.27 -5.01 -30.24
N ASP A 508 -2.26 -5.62 -31.41
CA ASP A 508 -2.19 -7.05 -31.61
C ASP A 508 -0.79 -7.40 -32.13
N GLY A 509 0.01 -8.05 -31.32
CA GLY A 509 1.44 -8.15 -31.54
C GLY A 509 2.07 -6.76 -31.57
N THR A 510 2.56 -6.35 -32.76
CA THR A 510 3.12 -5.01 -33.00
C THR A 510 2.16 -4.06 -33.74
N THR A 511 1.00 -4.54 -34.18
CA THR A 511 0.06 -3.79 -35.01
C THR A 511 -0.93 -3.02 -34.14
N PRO A 512 -1.06 -1.69 -34.29
CA PRO A 512 -2.06 -0.92 -33.56
C PRO A 512 -3.49 -1.35 -33.91
N ILE A 513 -4.35 -1.47 -32.90
CA ILE A 513 -5.78 -1.68 -33.04
C ILE A 513 -6.47 -0.35 -32.79
N GLY A 514 -7.18 0.16 -33.81
CA GLY A 514 -7.88 1.45 -33.69
C GLY A 514 -6.95 2.61 -33.36
N GLY A 515 -7.52 3.71 -32.92
CA GLY A 515 -6.78 4.87 -32.40
C GLY A 515 -6.56 4.81 -30.90
N PRO A 516 -5.71 5.72 -30.35
CA PRO A 516 -5.56 5.84 -28.91
C PRO A 516 -6.88 6.16 -28.21
N VAL A 517 -7.18 5.43 -27.14
CA VAL A 517 -8.41 5.55 -26.35
C VAL A 517 -8.15 6.37 -25.09
N PRO A 518 -8.93 7.43 -24.83
CA PRO A 518 -8.79 8.19 -23.58
C PRO A 518 -9.08 7.32 -22.35
N LEU A 519 -8.33 7.57 -21.28
CA LEU A 519 -8.60 6.98 -19.96
C LEU A 519 -9.80 7.66 -19.31
N VAL A 520 -10.72 6.86 -18.81
CA VAL A 520 -11.83 7.30 -17.94
C VAL A 520 -11.74 6.52 -16.64
N ASN A 521 -11.45 7.21 -15.54
CA ASN A 521 -11.22 6.60 -14.22
C ASN A 521 -10.18 5.47 -14.25
N GLY A 522 -9.11 5.67 -15.01
CA GLY A 522 -8.04 4.68 -15.14
C GLY A 522 -8.34 3.52 -16.09
N VAL A 523 -9.43 3.55 -16.84
CA VAL A 523 -9.82 2.50 -17.78
C VAL A 523 -9.92 3.04 -19.19
N ALA A 524 -9.41 2.31 -20.16
CA ALA A 524 -9.61 2.52 -21.58
C ALA A 524 -10.34 1.31 -22.16
N ILE A 525 -11.42 1.55 -22.89
CA ILE A 525 -12.21 0.51 -23.56
C ILE A 525 -12.29 0.81 -25.04
N LEU A 526 -11.91 -0.15 -25.85
CA LEU A 526 -11.96 -0.08 -27.31
C LEU A 526 -12.83 -1.22 -27.87
N PRO A 527 -14.00 -0.93 -28.41
CA PRO A 527 -14.75 -1.92 -29.16
C PRO A 527 -13.95 -2.40 -30.38
N HIS A 528 -13.74 -3.69 -30.49
CA HIS A 528 -12.97 -4.29 -31.57
C HIS A 528 -13.64 -5.54 -32.13
N THR A 529 -13.50 -5.77 -33.41
CA THR A 529 -13.97 -6.99 -34.08
C THR A 529 -12.78 -7.68 -34.72
N PHE A 530 -12.47 -8.87 -34.22
CA PHE A 530 -11.42 -9.67 -34.83
C PHE A 530 -11.86 -10.19 -36.19
N THR A 531 -11.01 -10.03 -37.19
CA THR A 531 -11.27 -10.46 -38.57
C THR A 531 -10.59 -11.78 -38.92
N THR A 532 -9.70 -12.26 -38.07
CA THR A 532 -8.96 -13.52 -38.24
C THR A 532 -9.19 -14.43 -37.05
N GLU A 533 -9.25 -15.73 -37.30
CA GLU A 533 -9.26 -16.76 -36.24
C GLU A 533 -7.83 -17.05 -35.76
N GLY A 534 -7.74 -17.61 -34.57
CA GLY A 534 -6.47 -18.05 -34.00
C GLY A 534 -6.05 -17.28 -32.76
N GLY A 535 -4.78 -17.35 -32.48
CA GLY A 535 -4.17 -16.67 -31.32
C GLY A 535 -3.79 -15.23 -31.65
N HIS A 536 -4.31 -14.30 -30.87
CA HIS A 536 -3.98 -12.90 -30.90
C HIS A 536 -3.26 -12.51 -29.60
N SER A 537 -2.31 -11.58 -29.69
CA SER A 537 -1.47 -11.16 -28.55
C SER A 537 -1.70 -9.68 -28.26
N ILE A 538 -2.65 -9.41 -27.40
CA ILE A 538 -3.09 -8.03 -27.14
C ILE A 538 -2.20 -7.37 -26.08
N THR A 539 -1.69 -6.20 -26.42
CA THR A 539 -0.99 -5.30 -25.50
C THR A 539 -1.67 -3.95 -25.47
N ALA A 540 -1.45 -3.22 -24.40
CA ALA A 540 -1.94 -1.86 -24.20
C ALA A 540 -0.75 -0.96 -23.83
N GLU A 541 -0.54 0.10 -24.59
CA GLU A 541 0.49 1.09 -24.33
C GLU A 541 -0.15 2.38 -23.85
N TYR A 542 0.11 2.74 -22.62
CA TYR A 542 -0.28 4.02 -22.06
C TYR A 542 0.71 5.11 -22.48
N SER A 543 0.21 6.19 -23.04
CA SER A 543 1.02 7.29 -23.58
C SER A 543 1.83 8.06 -22.53
N GLY A 544 1.51 7.91 -21.25
CA GLY A 544 1.89 8.89 -20.26
C GLY A 544 1.02 10.15 -20.33
N ALA A 545 1.15 10.99 -19.35
CA ALA A 545 0.56 12.33 -19.30
C ALA A 545 1.40 13.21 -18.38
N ASN A 546 1.05 14.51 -18.26
CA ASN A 546 1.71 15.39 -17.32
C ASN A 546 1.58 14.83 -15.88
N GLY A 547 2.71 14.53 -15.26
CA GLY A 547 2.80 13.92 -13.92
C GLY A 547 2.68 12.39 -13.90
N TYR A 548 2.65 11.71 -15.05
CA TYR A 548 2.55 10.25 -15.12
C TYR A 548 3.47 9.66 -16.20
N VAL A 549 4.26 8.67 -15.82
CA VAL A 549 5.16 7.96 -16.73
C VAL A 549 4.36 7.05 -17.66
N ALA A 550 4.76 6.95 -18.92
CA ALA A 550 4.22 5.97 -19.86
C ALA A 550 4.48 4.53 -19.38
N SER A 551 3.59 3.61 -19.71
CA SER A 551 3.74 2.20 -19.37
C SER A 551 3.06 1.29 -20.40
N THR A 552 3.53 0.04 -20.46
CA THR A 552 3.01 -0.96 -21.39
C THR A 552 2.61 -2.20 -20.62
N SER A 553 1.48 -2.78 -20.97
CA SER A 553 1.02 -4.02 -20.38
C SER A 553 1.84 -5.23 -20.82
N SER A 554 1.78 -6.28 -20.03
CA SER A 554 2.11 -7.62 -20.54
C SER A 554 1.16 -7.98 -21.69
N ALA A 555 1.63 -8.84 -22.58
CA ALA A 555 0.79 -9.38 -23.64
C ALA A 555 -0.29 -10.30 -23.07
N PHE A 556 -1.51 -10.08 -23.50
CA PHE A 556 -2.67 -10.91 -23.18
C PHE A 556 -3.05 -11.77 -24.39
N ALA A 557 -2.99 -13.08 -24.22
CA ALA A 557 -3.33 -14.00 -25.31
C ALA A 557 -4.85 -14.18 -25.43
N VAL A 558 -5.38 -13.95 -26.60
CA VAL A 558 -6.79 -14.14 -26.94
C VAL A 558 -6.89 -15.21 -28.03
N THR A 559 -7.75 -16.19 -27.84
CA THR A 559 -8.08 -17.15 -28.89
C THR A 559 -9.40 -16.74 -29.54
N VAL A 560 -9.36 -16.44 -30.81
CA VAL A 560 -10.54 -16.09 -31.61
C VAL A 560 -11.03 -17.31 -32.37
N GLY A 561 -12.21 -17.74 -32.04
CA GLY A 561 -12.86 -18.90 -32.69
C GLY A 561 -13.65 -18.51 -33.94
N THR A 562 -14.03 -19.51 -34.70
CA THR A 562 -14.98 -19.35 -35.82
C THR A 562 -16.40 -19.07 -35.31
N PRO A 563 -17.19 -18.27 -36.03
CA PRO A 563 -18.64 -18.23 -35.80
C PRO A 563 -19.24 -19.62 -35.91
N PRO A 564 -20.19 -20.00 -35.06
CA PRO A 564 -20.88 -21.26 -35.21
C PRO A 564 -21.50 -21.28 -36.62
N THR A 565 -21.06 -22.23 -37.43
CA THR A 565 -21.70 -22.50 -38.73
C THR A 565 -23.15 -22.89 -38.46
N GLY A 566 -24.04 -22.02 -38.88
CA GLY A 566 -25.48 -22.27 -38.73
C GLY A 566 -25.84 -23.64 -39.30
N GLY A 567 -26.20 -24.55 -38.40
CA GLY A 567 -26.77 -25.83 -38.80
C GLY A 567 -28.00 -25.56 -39.63
N THR A 568 -27.92 -25.88 -40.89
CA THR A 568 -29.11 -25.99 -41.74
C THR A 568 -30.07 -26.96 -41.10
N ASN A 569 -31.21 -26.47 -40.72
CA ASN A 569 -32.32 -27.24 -40.19
C ASN A 569 -32.79 -28.25 -41.28
N PRO A 570 -32.74 -29.58 -41.08
CA PRO A 570 -33.21 -30.54 -42.06
C PRO A 570 -34.65 -30.94 -41.77
N PHE A 571 -35.60 -30.01 -41.77
CA PHE A 571 -37.01 -30.34 -41.89
C PHE A 571 -37.68 -29.28 -42.80
N GLY A 572 -37.59 -29.56 -44.09
CA GLY A 572 -38.51 -29.06 -45.08
C GLY A 572 -39.70 -30.00 -45.21
N SER A 573 -40.81 -29.41 -45.43
CA SER A 573 -42.15 -29.81 -45.82
C SER A 573 -43.08 -30.16 -44.72
#